data_00f68170e3446cc80893d827185ccdcb
#
_entry.id   00f68170e3446cc80893d827185ccdcb
#
_cell.length_a   1.000
_cell.length_b   1.000
_cell.length_c   1.000
_cell.angle_alpha   90.00
_cell.angle_beta   90.00
_cell.angle_gamma   90.00
#
_symmetry.space_group_name_H-M   'P 1'
#
loop_
_entity.id
_entity.type
_entity.pdbx_description
1 polymer ?
#
loop_
_entity_poly.entity_id
_entity_poly.type
_entity_poly.pdbx_seq_one_letter_code
_entity_poly.pdbx_strand_id
1 'polypeptide(L)'
;GVILLGSIGMWSTFNITYQKNTLMGNVQNNLLELTETIRLGARYAMLHNARRDLERIVNNIGMQEKIRNIRIFNKTGEIAFSNRKGELGERVSQGERRCRVCHEKQPAERPSQLSKRIRVFESESGQRYMGIISHIYNEPSCSQDSCHAHGRNEKVLGLMDVVVSLQGTDEKLAAYERHTVFFAVFVFLATYLAFVVFLQRFVNRPVMGMIRATQRIGRGEPNTRVDVKQRDEMGGVARAIED
;
A
#
# COMPACT_ATOMS: atom_id res chain seq x y z
N GLY A 1 -28.68 -12.20 6.84
CA GLY A 1 -28.23 -11.52 5.60
C GLY A 1 -27.47 -10.25 5.89
N VAL A 2 -28.07 -9.27 6.57
CA VAL A 2 -27.47 -7.93 6.82
C VAL A 2 -26.18 -8.01 7.65
N ILE A 3 -26.17 -8.80 8.72
CA ILE A 3 -24.97 -8.98 9.58
C ILE A 3 -23.82 -9.60 8.80
N LEU A 4 -24.10 -10.59 7.97
CA LEU A 4 -23.11 -11.28 7.16
C LEU A 4 -22.51 -10.33 6.10
N LEU A 5 -23.34 -9.54 5.42
CA LEU A 5 -22.87 -8.50 4.50
C LEU A 5 -22.01 -7.46 5.21
N GLY A 6 -22.45 -7.00 6.38
CA GLY A 6 -21.68 -6.05 7.18
C GLY A 6 -20.32 -6.57 7.61
N SER A 7 -20.25 -7.83 8.08
CA SER A 7 -18.97 -8.43 8.52
C SER A 7 -18.00 -8.66 7.37
N ILE A 8 -18.48 -9.15 6.23
CA ILE A 8 -17.63 -9.34 5.03
C ILE A 8 -17.15 -7.99 4.49
N GLY A 9 -18.03 -6.99 4.42
CA GLY A 9 -17.67 -5.64 4.00
C GLY A 9 -16.60 -5.00 4.91
N MET A 10 -16.78 -5.10 6.21
CA MET A 10 -15.84 -4.60 7.21
C MET A 10 -14.47 -5.29 7.10
N TRP A 11 -14.46 -6.62 7.00
CA TRP A 11 -13.24 -7.40 6.82
C TRP A 11 -12.52 -7.03 5.52
N SER A 12 -13.25 -6.91 4.41
CA SER A 12 -12.71 -6.55 3.11
C SER A 12 -12.05 -5.16 3.15
N THR A 13 -12.72 -4.16 3.71
CA THR A 13 -12.21 -2.79 3.86
C THR A 13 -10.97 -2.75 4.74
N PHE A 14 -11.00 -3.45 5.87
CA PHE A 14 -9.83 -3.55 6.75
C PHE A 14 -8.64 -4.18 6.03
N ASN A 15 -8.85 -5.29 5.33
CA ASN A 15 -7.81 -6.02 4.62
C ASN A 15 -7.19 -5.18 3.51
N ILE A 16 -7.99 -4.49 2.68
CA ILE A 16 -7.51 -3.58 1.63
C ILE A 16 -6.69 -2.45 2.23
N THR A 17 -7.18 -1.82 3.30
CA THR A 17 -6.47 -0.72 3.97
C THR A 17 -5.13 -1.19 4.57
N TYR A 18 -5.13 -2.36 5.20
CA TYR A 18 -3.92 -2.96 5.76
C TYR A 18 -2.87 -3.23 4.67
N GLN A 19 -3.27 -3.84 3.56
CA GLN A 19 -2.37 -4.13 2.43
C GLN A 19 -1.83 -2.86 1.78
N LYS A 20 -2.68 -1.85 1.60
CA LYS A 20 -2.27 -0.54 1.09
C LYS A 20 -1.18 0.09 1.97
N ASN A 21 -1.39 0.11 3.27
CA ASN A 21 -0.42 0.69 4.22
C ASN A 21 0.89 -0.12 4.23
N THR A 22 0.81 -1.45 4.19
CA THR A 22 1.97 -2.34 4.14
C THR A 22 2.77 -2.13 2.85
N LEU A 23 2.12 -2.12 1.69
CA LEU A 23 2.79 -1.89 0.41
C LEU A 23 3.46 -0.51 0.34
N MET A 24 2.76 0.54 0.80
CA MET A 24 3.32 1.89 0.84
C MET A 24 4.49 1.99 1.82
N GLY A 25 4.41 1.35 2.99
CA GLY A 25 5.51 1.27 3.95
C GLY A 25 6.74 0.58 3.37
N ASN A 26 6.55 -0.52 2.65
CA ASN A 26 7.64 -1.23 1.97
C ASN A 26 8.30 -0.35 0.89
N VAL A 27 7.52 0.38 0.10
CA VAL A 27 8.08 1.32 -0.89
C VAL A 27 8.88 2.42 -0.21
N GLN A 28 8.39 2.97 0.92
CA GLN A 28 9.10 3.99 1.68
C GLN A 28 10.44 3.47 2.21
N ASN A 29 10.47 2.29 2.81
CA ASN A 29 11.69 1.68 3.33
C ASN A 29 12.68 1.36 2.21
N ASN A 30 12.24 0.77 1.12
CA ASN A 30 13.08 0.48 -0.03
C ASN A 30 13.67 1.75 -0.65
N LEU A 31 12.88 2.83 -0.73
CA LEU A 31 13.35 4.12 -1.25
C LEU A 31 14.41 4.73 -0.33
N LEU A 32 14.25 4.56 0.98
CA LEU A 32 15.22 5.02 1.98
C LEU A 32 16.54 4.28 1.85
N GLU A 33 16.50 2.95 1.81
CA GLU A 33 17.69 2.11 1.63
C GLU A 33 18.38 2.38 0.31
N LEU A 34 17.63 2.53 -0.79
CA LEU A 34 18.16 2.90 -2.09
C LEU A 34 18.86 4.25 -2.03
N THR A 35 18.22 5.26 -1.43
CA THR A 35 18.77 6.61 -1.31
C THR A 35 20.08 6.62 -0.51
N GLU A 36 20.11 5.85 0.58
CA GLU A 36 21.32 5.72 1.42
C GLU A 36 22.43 4.97 0.67
N THR A 37 22.10 3.92 -0.07
CA THR A 37 23.04 3.18 -0.92
C THR A 37 23.66 4.10 -2.00
N ILE A 38 22.82 4.92 -2.66
CA ILE A 38 23.31 5.90 -3.64
C ILE A 38 24.24 6.91 -2.98
N ARG A 39 23.85 7.43 -1.80
CA ARG A 39 24.67 8.41 -1.06
C ARG A 39 26.02 7.84 -0.68
N LEU A 40 26.07 6.62 -0.16
CA LEU A 40 27.31 5.95 0.23
C LEU A 40 28.18 5.60 -0.99
N GLY A 41 27.57 5.06 -2.05
CA GLY A 41 28.28 4.73 -3.29
C GLY A 41 28.84 5.97 -4.00
N ALA A 42 28.10 7.07 -3.98
CA ALA A 42 28.55 8.34 -4.55
C ALA A 42 29.62 9.05 -3.71
N ARG A 43 29.72 8.73 -2.41
CA ARG A 43 30.64 9.38 -1.47
C ARG A 43 32.09 9.32 -1.94
N TYR A 44 32.57 8.17 -2.38
CA TYR A 44 33.92 8.00 -2.85
C TYR A 44 34.23 8.93 -4.05
N ALA A 45 33.33 8.94 -5.02
CA ALA A 45 33.47 9.80 -6.19
C ALA A 45 33.43 11.30 -5.82
N MET A 46 32.59 11.67 -4.83
CA MET A 46 32.56 13.03 -4.30
C MET A 46 33.86 13.41 -3.60
N LEU A 47 34.40 12.54 -2.73
CA LEU A 47 35.67 12.79 -2.00
C LEU A 47 36.86 13.02 -2.93
N HIS A 48 36.91 12.30 -4.03
CA HIS A 48 38.00 12.40 -5.02
C HIS A 48 37.72 13.40 -6.14
N ASN A 49 36.65 14.20 -6.02
CA ASN A 49 36.18 15.12 -7.07
C ASN A 49 36.09 14.43 -8.46
N ALA A 50 35.80 13.14 -8.45
CA ALA A 50 35.67 12.31 -9.64
C ALA A 50 34.28 12.50 -10.29
N ARG A 51 34.10 13.69 -10.91
CA ARG A 51 32.82 14.12 -11.48
C ARG A 51 32.23 13.13 -12.49
N ARG A 52 33.12 12.52 -13.34
CA ARG A 52 32.68 11.52 -14.33
C ARG A 52 32.19 10.24 -13.71
N ASP A 53 32.74 9.80 -12.58
CA ASP A 53 32.32 8.59 -11.90
C ASP A 53 31.00 8.81 -11.18
N LEU A 54 30.80 9.96 -10.58
CA LEU A 54 29.54 10.35 -9.99
C LEU A 54 28.41 10.42 -11.04
N GLU A 55 28.69 10.99 -12.20
CA GLU A 55 27.76 11.03 -13.34
C GLU A 55 27.39 9.61 -13.81
N ARG A 56 28.38 8.70 -13.92
CA ARG A 56 28.11 7.30 -14.27
C ARG A 56 27.26 6.61 -13.22
N ILE A 57 27.53 6.80 -11.93
CA ILE A 57 26.74 6.22 -10.84
C ILE A 57 25.28 6.68 -10.94
N VAL A 58 25.04 7.99 -11.07
CA VAL A 58 23.71 8.57 -11.18
C VAL A 58 22.98 8.05 -12.41
N ASN A 59 23.66 7.99 -13.57
CA ASN A 59 23.06 7.50 -14.80
C ASN A 59 22.73 6.00 -14.74
N ASN A 60 23.68 5.17 -14.28
CA ASN A 60 23.51 3.72 -14.23
C ASN A 60 22.35 3.33 -13.27
N ILE A 61 22.29 3.98 -12.12
CA ILE A 61 21.19 3.73 -11.18
C ILE A 61 19.87 4.28 -11.75
N GLY A 62 19.92 5.44 -12.40
CA GLY A 62 18.76 6.09 -13.03
C GLY A 62 18.17 5.33 -14.22
N MET A 63 18.89 4.33 -14.79
CA MET A 63 18.38 3.42 -15.82
C MET A 63 17.42 2.35 -15.29
N GLN A 64 17.35 2.15 -13.98
CA GLN A 64 16.41 1.18 -13.40
C GLN A 64 14.97 1.63 -13.65
N GLU A 65 14.12 0.71 -14.10
CA GLU A 65 12.73 0.95 -14.52
C GLU A 65 11.90 1.69 -13.47
N LYS A 66 12.12 1.39 -12.20
CA LYS A 66 11.38 2.02 -11.09
C LYS A 66 11.85 3.43 -10.78
N ILE A 67 13.05 3.82 -11.21
CA ILE A 67 13.63 5.12 -10.89
C ILE A 67 13.20 6.13 -11.95
N ARG A 68 12.45 7.13 -11.52
CA ARG A 68 12.00 8.24 -12.38
C ARG A 68 13.09 9.28 -12.54
N ASN A 69 13.71 9.65 -11.41
CA ASN A 69 14.74 10.70 -11.40
C ASN A 69 15.65 10.60 -10.16
N ILE A 70 16.91 10.90 -10.36
CA ILE A 70 17.89 11.13 -9.31
C ILE A 70 18.52 12.49 -9.60
N ARG A 71 18.46 13.41 -8.64
CA ARG A 71 19.05 14.75 -8.72
C ARG A 71 19.97 14.99 -7.53
N ILE A 72 21.12 15.56 -7.77
CA ILE A 72 22.00 16.06 -6.72
C ILE A 72 22.13 17.56 -6.91
N PHE A 73 21.73 18.29 -5.90
CA PHE A 73 21.77 19.76 -5.85
C PHE A 73 23.00 20.22 -5.09
N ASN A 74 23.61 21.28 -5.57
CA ASN A 74 24.64 22.00 -4.82
C ASN A 74 24.01 22.92 -3.75
N LYS A 75 24.85 23.64 -2.99
CA LYS A 75 24.42 24.58 -1.93
C LYS A 75 23.55 25.74 -2.44
N THR A 76 23.67 26.10 -3.71
CA THR A 76 22.89 27.18 -4.32
C THR A 76 21.57 26.73 -4.90
N GLY A 77 21.23 25.43 -4.76
CA GLY A 77 20.00 24.85 -5.30
C GLY A 77 20.05 24.56 -6.80
N GLU A 78 21.25 24.55 -7.39
CA GLU A 78 21.47 24.20 -8.79
C GLU A 78 21.64 22.67 -8.91
N ILE A 79 21.08 22.07 -9.95
CA ILE A 79 21.21 20.65 -10.24
C ILE A 79 22.61 20.37 -10.79
N ALA A 80 23.48 19.84 -9.93
CA ALA A 80 24.85 19.51 -10.28
C ALA A 80 24.96 18.18 -11.03
N PHE A 81 24.10 17.20 -10.69
CA PHE A 81 24.01 15.89 -11.33
C PHE A 81 22.54 15.46 -11.46
N SER A 82 22.20 14.86 -12.60
CA SER A 82 20.90 14.27 -12.86
C SER A 82 21.04 13.14 -13.87
N ASN A 83 20.22 12.06 -13.73
CA ASN A 83 20.06 11.06 -14.78
C ASN A 83 19.26 11.60 -16.00
N ARG A 84 18.79 12.86 -15.93
CA ARG A 84 18.15 13.60 -17.03
C ARG A 84 19.03 14.77 -17.43
N LYS A 85 19.70 14.65 -18.54
CA LYS A 85 20.68 15.66 -19.01
C LYS A 85 20.09 17.06 -19.20
N GLY A 86 18.83 17.16 -19.59
CA GLY A 86 18.15 18.44 -19.81
C GLY A 86 17.93 19.28 -18.55
N GLU A 87 18.09 18.70 -17.35
CA GLU A 87 17.87 19.39 -16.08
C GLU A 87 19.20 19.92 -15.46
N LEU A 88 20.34 19.59 -16.05
CA LEU A 88 21.65 20.00 -15.50
C LEU A 88 21.80 21.51 -15.56
N GLY A 89 22.23 22.10 -14.44
CA GLY A 89 22.42 23.54 -14.31
C GLY A 89 21.14 24.32 -13.99
N GLU A 90 19.96 23.69 -14.04
CA GLU A 90 18.74 24.35 -13.60
C GLU A 90 18.80 24.67 -12.11
N ARG A 91 18.32 25.86 -11.75
CA ARG A 91 18.25 26.31 -10.36
C ARG A 91 16.82 26.19 -9.85
N VAL A 92 16.65 25.45 -8.75
CA VAL A 92 15.36 25.21 -8.10
C VAL A 92 15.09 26.31 -7.08
N SER A 93 13.89 26.86 -7.10
CA SER A 93 13.43 27.87 -6.13
C SER A 93 13.23 27.24 -4.75
N GLN A 94 13.61 27.94 -3.67
CA GLN A 94 13.33 27.54 -2.29
C GLN A 94 11.83 27.39 -1.99
N GLY A 95 10.96 28.07 -2.75
CA GLY A 95 9.51 27.95 -2.64
C GLY A 95 8.92 26.67 -3.22
N GLU A 96 9.67 25.90 -3.97
CA GLU A 96 9.20 24.62 -4.48
C GLU A 96 8.92 23.61 -3.34
N ARG A 97 7.90 22.77 -3.55
CA ARG A 97 7.44 21.78 -2.55
C ARG A 97 8.58 20.93 -1.98
N ARG A 98 9.58 20.58 -2.80
CA ARG A 98 10.76 19.79 -2.41
C ARG A 98 11.73 20.56 -1.49
N CYS A 99 11.81 21.89 -1.62
CA CYS A 99 12.70 22.75 -0.82
C CYS A 99 12.01 23.28 0.44
N ARG A 100 10.71 23.53 0.36
CA ARG A 100 9.91 24.08 1.45
C ARG A 100 10.01 23.29 2.74
N VAL A 101 10.13 21.95 2.67
CA VAL A 101 10.24 21.06 3.84
C VAL A 101 11.37 21.48 4.80
N CYS A 102 12.48 22.04 4.27
CA CYS A 102 13.60 22.51 5.07
C CYS A 102 13.62 24.04 5.24
N HIS A 103 13.05 24.78 4.26
CA HIS A 103 13.16 26.25 4.20
C HIS A 103 11.89 26.97 4.67
N GLU A 104 10.86 26.25 5.13
CA GLU A 104 9.62 26.87 5.65
C GLU A 104 9.85 27.66 6.95
N LYS A 105 10.88 27.25 7.72
CA LYS A 105 11.32 27.94 8.92
C LYS A 105 12.76 28.48 8.77
N GLN A 106 12.99 29.69 9.22
CA GLN A 106 14.34 30.24 9.30
C GLN A 106 14.80 30.24 10.76
N PRO A 107 16.00 29.68 11.07
CA PRO A 107 16.94 28.99 10.18
C PRO A 107 16.41 27.63 9.68
N ALA A 108 16.84 27.20 8.49
CA ALA A 108 16.44 25.95 7.87
C ALA A 108 16.66 24.76 8.85
N GLU A 109 15.58 24.15 9.29
CA GLU A 109 15.62 23.03 10.24
C GLU A 109 15.77 21.69 9.49
N ARG A 110 16.58 20.81 10.09
CA ARG A 110 16.65 19.42 9.61
C ARG A 110 15.32 18.74 9.92
N PRO A 111 14.58 18.22 8.93
CA PRO A 111 13.43 17.40 9.24
C PRO A 111 13.90 16.11 9.91
N SER A 112 13.72 16.03 11.22
CA SER A 112 14.08 14.86 12.02
C SER A 112 13.19 13.65 11.72
N GLN A 113 11.96 13.89 11.22
CA GLN A 113 10.99 12.86 10.91
C GLN A 113 11.10 12.46 9.44
N LEU A 114 11.18 11.15 9.20
CA LEU A 114 11.23 10.56 7.86
C LEU A 114 10.01 10.96 7.01
N SER A 115 8.83 11.02 7.60
CA SER A 115 7.58 11.42 6.96
C SER A 115 7.63 12.80 6.31
N LYS A 116 8.44 13.72 6.86
CA LYS A 116 8.63 15.07 6.29
C LYS A 116 9.58 15.09 5.09
N ARG A 117 10.43 14.06 4.94
CA ARG A 117 11.40 13.93 3.84
C ARG A 117 10.83 13.22 2.63
N ILE A 118 9.73 12.48 2.82
CA ILE A 118 9.05 11.73 1.77
C ILE A 118 7.87 12.55 1.27
N ARG A 119 7.67 12.55 -0.06
CA ARG A 119 6.52 13.14 -0.71
C ARG A 119 5.93 12.18 -1.73
N VAL A 120 4.62 12.11 -1.80
CA VAL A 120 3.89 11.46 -2.88
C VAL A 120 3.23 12.54 -3.72
N PHE A 121 3.35 12.43 -5.02
CA PHE A 121 2.78 13.39 -5.96
C PHE A 121 2.37 12.69 -7.25
N GLU A 122 1.51 13.34 -8.01
CA GLU A 122 0.98 12.86 -9.28
C GLU A 122 1.48 13.74 -10.42
N SER A 123 1.80 13.14 -11.56
CA SER A 123 2.15 13.86 -12.77
C SER A 123 0.88 14.30 -13.51
N GLU A 124 1.03 15.16 -14.49
CA GLU A 124 -0.06 15.59 -15.39
C GLU A 124 -0.74 14.43 -16.11
N SER A 125 -0.02 13.31 -16.31
CA SER A 125 -0.55 12.07 -16.90
C SER A 125 -1.28 11.16 -15.90
N GLY A 126 -1.50 11.57 -14.65
CA GLY A 126 -2.15 10.76 -13.61
C GLY A 126 -1.25 9.70 -12.98
N GLN A 127 0.02 9.60 -13.37
CA GLN A 127 0.95 8.64 -12.80
C GLN A 127 1.48 9.12 -11.45
N ARG A 128 1.46 8.24 -10.44
CA ARG A 128 1.91 8.55 -9.08
C ARG A 128 3.39 8.23 -8.89
N TYR A 129 4.05 9.09 -8.14
CA TYR A 129 5.46 9.00 -7.80
C TYR A 129 5.68 9.21 -6.31
N MET A 130 6.75 8.61 -5.79
CA MET A 130 7.24 8.85 -4.45
C MET A 130 8.65 9.41 -4.54
N GLY A 131 8.89 10.54 -3.89
CA GLY A 131 10.21 11.17 -3.82
C GLY A 131 10.71 11.26 -2.38
N ILE A 132 12.01 11.12 -2.20
CA ILE A 132 12.69 11.33 -0.93
C ILE A 132 13.82 12.33 -1.09
N ILE A 133 13.96 13.18 -0.07
CA ILE A 133 15.03 14.15 0.03
C ILE A 133 16.05 13.66 1.07
N SER A 134 17.32 13.61 0.68
CA SER A 134 18.44 13.27 1.57
C SER A 134 19.51 14.37 1.53
N HIS A 135 19.93 14.83 2.70
CA HIS A 135 20.99 15.81 2.82
C HIS A 135 22.36 15.15 2.66
N ILE A 136 23.26 15.83 1.95
CA ILE A 136 24.66 15.48 1.87
C ILE A 136 25.38 16.33 2.91
N TYR A 137 25.78 15.70 4.01
CA TYR A 137 26.44 16.37 5.12
C TYR A 137 27.96 16.48 4.91
N ASN A 138 28.52 17.55 5.46
CA ASN A 138 29.97 17.73 5.56
C ASN A 138 30.49 16.87 6.71
N GLU A 139 30.97 15.68 6.39
CA GLU A 139 31.60 14.80 7.36
C GLU A 139 33.07 15.17 7.54
N PRO A 140 33.75 14.78 8.66
CA PRO A 140 35.18 15.09 8.86
C PRO A 140 36.07 14.72 7.68
N SER A 141 35.82 13.59 7.04
CA SER A 141 36.52 13.17 5.82
C SER A 141 36.31 14.10 4.63
N CYS A 142 35.17 14.81 4.56
CA CYS A 142 34.89 15.76 3.49
C CYS A 142 35.57 17.12 3.69
N SER A 143 35.94 17.47 4.93
CA SER A 143 36.51 18.77 5.29
C SER A 143 38.01 18.73 5.50
N GLN A 144 38.62 17.54 5.61
CA GLN A 144 40.05 17.38 5.93
C GLN A 144 40.92 16.91 4.76
N ASP A 145 40.29 16.45 3.69
CA ASP A 145 41.03 15.92 2.54
C ASP A 145 41.58 17.05 1.67
N SER A 146 42.80 16.91 1.20
CA SER A 146 43.53 17.93 0.43
C SER A 146 42.86 18.34 -0.88
N CYS A 147 41.90 17.57 -1.36
CA CYS A 147 41.17 17.80 -2.61
C CYS A 147 39.92 18.65 -2.46
N HIS A 148 39.57 19.12 -1.24
CA HIS A 148 38.25 19.69 -0.97
C HIS A 148 38.26 21.16 -0.60
N ALA A 149 37.33 21.91 -1.25
CA ALA A 149 37.08 23.34 -1.07
C ALA A 149 36.01 23.68 -0.01
N HIS A 150 35.60 22.72 0.84
CA HIS A 150 34.54 22.96 1.81
C HIS A 150 35.10 23.40 3.15
N GLY A 151 34.58 24.52 3.65
CA GLY A 151 34.94 24.99 4.99
C GLY A 151 34.42 24.06 6.10
N ARG A 152 35.19 23.87 7.17
CA ARG A 152 34.78 23.04 8.33
C ARG A 152 33.47 23.49 8.98
N ASN A 153 33.06 24.74 8.82
CA ASN A 153 31.83 25.32 9.38
C ASN A 153 30.59 25.03 8.53
N GLU A 154 30.75 24.52 7.32
CA GLU A 154 29.63 24.17 6.47
C GLU A 154 29.05 22.84 6.90
N LYS A 155 27.78 22.80 7.29
CA LYS A 155 27.11 21.59 7.77
C LYS A 155 26.51 20.72 6.66
N VAL A 156 26.02 21.35 5.60
CA VAL A 156 25.34 20.69 4.47
C VAL A 156 26.02 21.10 3.17
N LEU A 157 26.45 20.14 2.38
CA LEU A 157 27.16 20.34 1.11
C LEU A 157 26.22 20.32 -0.09
N GLY A 158 25.06 19.69 0.06
CA GLY A 158 24.09 19.57 -1.01
C GLY A 158 22.89 18.73 -0.58
N LEU A 159 22.06 18.44 -1.55
CA LEU A 159 20.81 17.70 -1.35
C LEU A 159 20.66 16.69 -2.49
N MET A 160 20.26 15.48 -2.14
CA MET A 160 19.90 14.45 -3.11
C MET A 160 18.39 14.23 -3.09
N ASP A 161 17.77 14.23 -4.26
CA ASP A 161 16.37 13.95 -4.50
C ASP A 161 16.25 12.69 -5.35
N VAL A 162 15.65 11.64 -4.80
CA VAL A 162 15.41 10.38 -5.51
C VAL A 162 13.90 10.21 -5.66
N VAL A 163 13.44 9.97 -6.88
CA VAL A 163 12.04 9.81 -7.24
C VAL A 163 11.83 8.45 -7.90
N VAL A 164 10.89 7.69 -7.36
CA VAL A 164 10.49 6.38 -7.90
C VAL A 164 9.05 6.39 -8.37
N SER A 165 8.74 5.56 -9.37
CA SER A 165 7.40 5.33 -9.86
C SER A 165 6.63 4.42 -8.90
N LEU A 166 5.36 4.76 -8.62
CA LEU A 166 4.44 3.92 -7.88
C LEU A 166 3.59 3.03 -8.78
N GLN A 167 3.74 3.11 -10.11
CA GLN A 167 2.90 2.41 -11.07
C GLN A 167 2.78 0.92 -10.74
N GLY A 168 3.89 0.21 -10.60
CA GLY A 168 3.86 -1.22 -10.28
C GLY A 168 3.28 -1.53 -8.89
N THR A 169 3.30 -0.56 -7.96
CA THR A 169 2.63 -0.69 -6.66
C THR A 169 1.13 -0.49 -6.79
N ASP A 170 0.71 0.50 -7.58
CA ASP A 170 -0.69 0.80 -7.83
C ASP A 170 -1.37 -0.34 -8.62
N GLU A 171 -0.68 -0.93 -9.62
CA GLU A 171 -1.16 -2.11 -10.35
C GLU A 171 -1.35 -3.32 -9.43
N LYS A 172 -0.40 -3.59 -8.54
CA LYS A 172 -0.53 -4.66 -7.53
C LYS A 172 -1.68 -4.40 -6.57
N LEU A 173 -1.85 -3.15 -6.13
CA LEU A 173 -2.94 -2.78 -5.24
C LEU A 173 -4.30 -2.97 -5.93
N ALA A 174 -4.45 -2.50 -7.16
CA ALA A 174 -5.68 -2.69 -7.95
C ALA A 174 -6.01 -4.17 -8.19
N ALA A 175 -4.98 -4.99 -8.48
CA ALA A 175 -5.17 -6.44 -8.60
C ALA A 175 -5.62 -7.06 -7.28
N TYR A 176 -5.02 -6.65 -6.16
CA TYR A 176 -5.37 -7.13 -4.83
C TYR A 176 -6.80 -6.74 -4.44
N GLU A 177 -7.20 -5.49 -4.68
CA GLU A 177 -8.57 -5.02 -4.45
C GLU A 177 -9.59 -5.85 -5.23
N ARG A 178 -9.33 -6.09 -6.52
CA ARG A 178 -10.21 -6.91 -7.36
C ARG A 178 -10.33 -8.34 -6.85
N HIS A 179 -9.22 -8.98 -6.47
CA HIS A 179 -9.25 -10.33 -5.91
C HIS A 179 -9.98 -10.40 -4.57
N THR A 180 -9.78 -9.42 -3.69
CA THR A 180 -10.45 -9.34 -2.40
C THR A 180 -11.96 -9.19 -2.57
N VAL A 181 -12.40 -8.31 -3.46
CA VAL A 181 -13.84 -8.12 -3.77
C VAL A 181 -14.45 -9.38 -4.37
N PHE A 182 -13.76 -10.00 -5.35
CA PHE A 182 -14.24 -11.25 -5.95
C PHE A 182 -14.39 -12.37 -4.90
N PHE A 183 -13.40 -12.52 -4.03
CA PHE A 183 -13.43 -13.51 -2.96
C PHE A 183 -14.55 -13.22 -1.94
N ALA A 184 -14.76 -11.96 -1.58
CA ALA A 184 -15.85 -11.55 -0.70
C ALA A 184 -17.24 -11.90 -1.28
N VAL A 185 -17.46 -11.63 -2.56
CA VAL A 185 -18.70 -12.00 -3.27
C VAL A 185 -18.87 -13.51 -3.32
N PHE A 186 -17.81 -14.26 -3.62
CA PHE A 186 -17.85 -15.72 -3.64
C PHE A 186 -18.23 -16.31 -2.28
N VAL A 187 -17.59 -15.86 -1.21
CA VAL A 187 -17.90 -16.32 0.16
C VAL A 187 -19.33 -15.98 0.54
N PHE A 188 -19.80 -14.80 0.20
CA PHE A 188 -21.19 -14.39 0.43
C PHE A 188 -22.18 -15.32 -0.28
N LEU A 189 -22.00 -15.58 -1.57
CA LEU A 189 -22.88 -16.45 -2.36
C LEU A 189 -22.84 -17.89 -1.87
N ALA A 190 -21.66 -18.41 -1.55
CA ALA A 190 -21.52 -19.77 -1.01
C ALA A 190 -22.24 -19.92 0.33
N THR A 191 -22.08 -18.95 1.23
CA THR A 191 -22.76 -18.96 2.54
C THR A 191 -24.27 -18.81 2.39
N TYR A 192 -24.72 -17.93 1.49
CA TYR A 192 -26.13 -17.76 1.19
C TYR A 192 -26.75 -19.05 0.63
N LEU A 193 -26.09 -19.70 -0.33
CA LEU A 193 -26.56 -20.97 -0.90
C LEU A 193 -26.63 -22.06 0.17
N ALA A 194 -25.58 -22.20 0.98
CA ALA A 194 -25.57 -23.16 2.08
C ALA A 194 -26.71 -22.93 3.06
N PHE A 195 -27.01 -21.68 3.39
CA PHE A 195 -28.12 -21.30 4.26
C PHE A 195 -29.46 -21.63 3.64
N VAL A 196 -29.67 -21.35 2.36
CA VAL A 196 -30.92 -21.70 1.65
C VAL A 196 -31.12 -23.21 1.63
N VAL A 197 -30.07 -23.98 1.32
CA VAL A 197 -30.13 -25.46 1.31
C VAL A 197 -30.44 -25.99 2.73
N PHE A 198 -29.83 -25.42 3.75
CA PHE A 198 -30.07 -25.76 5.14
C PHE A 198 -31.54 -25.52 5.51
N LEU A 199 -32.06 -24.32 5.23
CA LEU A 199 -33.47 -24.01 5.53
C LEU A 199 -34.45 -24.93 4.79
N GLN A 200 -34.21 -25.20 3.51
CA GLN A 200 -35.05 -26.08 2.72
C GLN A 200 -35.10 -27.51 3.26
N ARG A 201 -33.91 -28.05 3.64
CA ARG A 201 -33.79 -29.44 4.05
C ARG A 201 -34.20 -29.66 5.50
N PHE A 202 -33.86 -28.76 6.40
CA PHE A 202 -34.00 -28.96 7.85
C PHE A 202 -35.24 -28.23 8.45
N VAL A 203 -35.78 -27.24 7.77
CA VAL A 203 -36.93 -26.47 8.24
C VAL A 203 -38.14 -26.69 7.33
N ASN A 204 -38.08 -26.30 6.07
CA ASN A 204 -39.23 -26.26 5.20
C ASN A 204 -39.82 -27.66 4.92
N ARG A 205 -38.98 -28.67 4.65
CA ARG A 205 -39.45 -30.03 4.35
C ARG A 205 -40.16 -30.66 5.53
N PRO A 206 -39.61 -30.68 6.76
CA PRO A 206 -40.31 -31.22 7.92
C PRO A 206 -41.61 -30.49 8.23
N VAL A 207 -41.61 -29.16 8.22
CA VAL A 207 -42.79 -28.34 8.48
C VAL A 207 -43.92 -28.65 7.48
N MET A 208 -43.59 -28.71 6.19
CA MET A 208 -44.58 -29.08 5.16
C MET A 208 -45.07 -30.52 5.29
N GLY A 209 -44.25 -31.44 5.79
CA GLY A 209 -44.60 -32.78 6.14
C GLY A 209 -45.69 -32.81 7.25
N MET A 210 -45.45 -32.07 8.33
CA MET A 210 -46.41 -31.95 9.45
C MET A 210 -47.72 -31.31 9.02
N ILE A 211 -47.68 -30.21 8.25
CA ILE A 211 -48.89 -29.54 7.74
C ILE A 211 -49.73 -30.52 6.91
N ARG A 212 -49.11 -31.30 6.02
CA ARG A 212 -49.82 -32.28 5.19
C ARG A 212 -50.45 -33.39 6.04
N ALA A 213 -49.72 -33.89 7.05
CA ALA A 213 -50.23 -34.90 7.95
C ALA A 213 -51.46 -34.39 8.75
N THR A 214 -51.34 -33.20 9.34
CA THR A 214 -52.49 -32.58 10.06
C THR A 214 -53.73 -32.36 9.17
N GLN A 215 -53.48 -31.93 7.92
CA GLN A 215 -54.59 -31.77 6.96
C GLN A 215 -55.29 -33.09 6.59
N ARG A 216 -54.54 -34.21 6.50
CA ARG A 216 -55.12 -35.55 6.23
C ARG A 216 -55.92 -36.08 7.41
N ILE A 217 -55.43 -35.92 8.63
CA ILE A 217 -56.12 -36.27 9.86
C ILE A 217 -57.43 -35.48 9.93
N GLY A 218 -57.39 -34.16 9.63
CA GLY A 218 -58.66 -33.33 9.60
C GLY A 218 -59.65 -33.71 8.51
N ARG A 219 -59.23 -34.50 7.50
CA ARG A 219 -60.09 -35.06 6.46
C ARG A 219 -60.64 -36.46 6.78
N GLY A 220 -60.33 -37.00 7.98
CA GLY A 220 -60.82 -38.31 8.41
C GLY A 220 -59.93 -39.49 7.99
N GLU A 221 -58.67 -39.25 7.68
CA GLU A 221 -57.66 -40.27 7.41
C GLU A 221 -56.73 -40.43 8.64
N PRO A 222 -57.13 -41.11 9.73
CA PRO A 222 -56.37 -41.13 10.99
C PRO A 222 -55.05 -41.93 10.92
N ASN A 223 -54.85 -42.83 9.95
CA ASN A 223 -53.67 -43.66 9.82
C ASN A 223 -52.49 -42.97 9.02
N THR A 224 -52.40 -41.67 9.11
CA THR A 224 -51.35 -40.93 8.37
C THR A 224 -50.07 -40.88 9.20
N ARG A 225 -49.03 -41.61 8.78
CA ARG A 225 -47.68 -41.50 9.39
C ARG A 225 -46.98 -40.21 8.98
N VAL A 226 -46.37 -39.51 9.97
CA VAL A 226 -45.56 -38.34 9.76
C VAL A 226 -44.11 -38.79 9.57
N ASP A 227 -43.61 -38.91 8.34
CA ASP A 227 -42.23 -39.34 8.06
C ASP A 227 -41.20 -38.22 8.37
N VAL A 228 -41.10 -37.85 9.66
CA VAL A 228 -40.11 -36.92 10.17
C VAL A 228 -39.13 -37.67 11.06
N LYS A 229 -37.94 -38.00 10.50
CA LYS A 229 -36.90 -38.77 11.18
C LYS A 229 -35.94 -37.92 12.03
N GLN A 230 -36.31 -36.71 12.40
CA GLN A 230 -35.50 -35.83 13.22
C GLN A 230 -35.58 -36.19 14.71
N ARG A 231 -34.43 -36.04 15.42
CA ARG A 231 -34.34 -36.31 16.87
C ARG A 231 -34.36 -35.04 17.73
N ASP A 232 -34.75 -33.93 17.12
CA ASP A 232 -34.91 -32.62 17.74
C ASP A 232 -36.35 -32.30 18.16
N GLU A 233 -36.61 -31.05 18.51
CA GLU A 233 -37.96 -30.57 18.90
C GLU A 233 -39.00 -30.82 17.81
N MET A 234 -38.60 -30.75 16.54
CA MET A 234 -39.45 -31.03 15.38
C MET A 234 -39.85 -32.51 15.33
N GLY A 235 -38.92 -33.41 15.66
CA GLY A 235 -39.23 -34.84 15.81
C GLY A 235 -40.11 -35.12 17.01
N GLY A 236 -40.06 -34.30 18.07
CA GLY A 236 -40.97 -34.35 19.22
C GLY A 236 -42.40 -34.02 18.84
N VAL A 237 -42.58 -32.92 18.10
CA VAL A 237 -43.91 -32.50 17.59
C VAL A 237 -44.48 -33.52 16.60
N ALA A 238 -43.66 -34.10 15.73
CA ALA A 238 -44.11 -35.13 14.80
C ALA A 238 -44.65 -36.37 15.50
N ARG A 239 -44.02 -36.84 16.58
CA ARG A 239 -44.51 -37.97 17.41
C ARG A 239 -45.83 -37.63 18.14
N ALA A 240 -45.93 -36.41 18.67
CA ALA A 240 -47.17 -35.96 19.34
C ALA A 240 -48.37 -35.80 18.41
N ILE A 241 -48.19 -35.75 17.10
CA ILE A 241 -49.25 -35.76 16.10
C ILE A 241 -49.68 -37.21 15.73
N GLU A 242 -48.78 -38.19 15.92
CA GLU A 242 -49.04 -39.61 15.66
C GLU A 242 -49.80 -40.31 16.83
N ASP A 243 -49.64 -39.82 18.08
CA ASP A 243 -50.33 -40.28 19.26
C ASP A 243 -51.78 -39.72 19.32
#